data_26952ffb1d69aca93f5499d9a03adcfb
#
_entry.id   26952ffb1d69aca93f5499d9a03adcfb
#
_cell.length_a   1.000
_cell.length_b   1.000
_cell.length_c   1.000
_cell.angle_alpha   90.00
_cell.angle_beta   90.00
_cell.angle_gamma   90.00
#
_symmetry.space_group_name_H-M   'P 1'
#
loop_
_entity.id
_entity.type
_entity.pdbx_description
1 polymer ?
#
loop_
_entity_poly.entity_id
_entity_poly.type
_entity_poly.pdbx_seq_one_letter_code
_entity_poly.pdbx_strand_id
1 'polypeptide(L)'
;MSKKHHKNKTEYTKQNEVRLVRGGTGYFSQLLRLIGGAKESIHIQVYIFDDDETGRLVADALKEAVRRNVKVHILADGYASQTISHSFINGLKTAGIHFRFFEPIFRSRYFYFGRRMHHKVVVVDAKYALVGGVNIADRYNDMPGKPAWLDFALFVEGEIAKQLCVLCWKTWNNYPENMGLTPCEEKSIIVNIPPGKESKVRMLRNDWVRRKNEISGSYIEMLLNAKKEVIILCSYFLPGKIIRRQMANAIKRGVSIKVIAAGRSDVMLAKRAERWLYDWLLRKGIELYEYQDNVLHGKLAVCDDEWMTIGSYNINDISAYASIELNLDVNDPVFIKDVKQQLNKIITDDCIRITPEHHVKTKNIFMQFVRWLSYRFIRLVFHLFTFYFKHKP
;
A
#
# COMPACT_ATOMS: atom_id res chain seq x y z
N MET A 1 -6.01 39.06 4.27
CA MET A 1 -4.62 38.53 4.38
C MET A 1 -4.69 37.01 4.48
N SER A 2 -4.46 36.31 3.38
CA SER A 2 -4.52 34.84 3.32
C SER A 2 -3.24 34.26 3.91
N LYS A 3 -3.30 33.62 5.08
CA LYS A 3 -2.19 32.82 5.61
C LYS A 3 -1.98 31.62 4.66
N LYS A 4 -0.99 31.70 3.77
CA LYS A 4 -0.45 30.56 3.05
C LYS A 4 0.03 29.53 4.09
N HIS A 5 -0.73 28.46 4.29
CA HIS A 5 -0.20 27.27 4.93
C HIS A 5 0.88 26.71 4.01
N HIS A 6 2.13 27.00 4.29
CA HIS A 6 3.25 26.19 3.80
C HIS A 6 3.06 24.79 4.41
N LYS A 7 2.37 23.89 3.68
CA LYS A 7 2.46 22.45 3.94
C LYS A 7 3.93 22.10 3.75
N ASN A 8 4.62 21.71 4.83
CA ASN A 8 5.93 21.09 4.72
C ASN A 8 5.77 19.90 3.76
N LYS A 9 6.24 20.05 2.53
CA LYS A 9 6.32 18.92 1.58
C LYS A 9 7.34 17.97 2.16
N THR A 10 6.96 16.68 2.28
CA THR A 10 7.91 15.64 2.67
C THR A 10 9.02 15.59 1.63
N GLU A 11 10.26 15.78 2.07
CA GLU A 11 11.41 15.86 1.18
C GLU A 11 11.84 14.47 0.71
N TYR A 12 12.46 14.41 -0.48
CA TYR A 12 13.07 13.20 -1.00
C TYR A 12 14.42 12.97 -0.35
N THR A 13 14.65 11.75 0.14
CA THR A 13 15.99 11.22 0.38
C THR A 13 16.65 10.88 -0.96
N LYS A 14 17.97 10.96 -1.05
CA LYS A 14 18.69 10.84 -2.32
C LYS A 14 19.54 9.58 -2.44
N GLN A 15 19.97 9.06 -1.30
CA GLN A 15 20.85 7.88 -1.23
C GLN A 15 20.02 6.62 -0.99
N ASN A 16 19.36 6.13 -2.05
CA ASN A 16 18.59 4.88 -2.01
C ASN A 16 18.80 4.08 -3.30
N GLU A 17 18.90 2.76 -3.19
CA GLU A 17 18.72 1.82 -4.29
C GLU A 17 17.33 1.19 -4.16
N VAL A 18 16.60 1.08 -5.29
CA VAL A 18 15.24 0.53 -5.30
C VAL A 18 15.10 -0.61 -6.30
N ARG A 19 14.23 -1.57 -6.00
CA ARG A 19 13.81 -2.61 -6.92
C ARG A 19 12.33 -2.93 -6.71
N LEU A 20 11.60 -3.10 -7.80
CA LEU A 20 10.23 -3.62 -7.73
C LEU A 20 10.29 -5.14 -7.47
N VAL A 21 9.53 -5.59 -6.48
CA VAL A 21 9.41 -7.00 -6.11
C VAL A 21 7.95 -7.42 -6.32
N ARG A 22 7.72 -8.37 -7.21
CA ARG A 22 6.40 -8.98 -7.38
C ARG A 22 6.09 -9.86 -6.18
N GLY A 23 4.82 -9.92 -5.77
CA GLY A 23 4.30 -10.82 -4.73
C GLY A 23 4.61 -12.30 -5.04
N GLY A 24 4.12 -13.19 -4.22
CA GLY A 24 4.40 -14.62 -4.35
C GLY A 24 5.83 -14.95 -3.92
N THR A 25 6.39 -15.98 -4.52
CA THR A 25 7.76 -16.47 -4.24
C THR A 25 8.80 -15.35 -4.30
N GLY A 26 8.65 -14.39 -5.22
CA GLY A 26 9.58 -13.26 -5.34
C GLY A 26 9.65 -12.43 -4.06
N TYR A 27 8.51 -12.05 -3.49
CA TYR A 27 8.45 -11.30 -2.25
C TYR A 27 8.95 -12.10 -1.04
N PHE A 28 8.44 -13.33 -0.88
CA PHE A 28 8.78 -14.12 0.31
C PHE A 28 10.23 -14.59 0.31
N SER A 29 10.81 -14.93 -0.84
CA SER A 29 12.26 -15.20 -0.95
C SER A 29 13.09 -13.98 -0.56
N GLN A 30 12.71 -12.78 -1.01
CA GLN A 30 13.38 -11.54 -0.63
C GLN A 30 13.22 -11.25 0.87
N LEU A 31 12.03 -11.45 1.44
CA LEU A 31 11.76 -11.27 2.87
C LEU A 31 12.63 -12.22 3.72
N LEU A 32 12.63 -13.51 3.38
CA LEU A 32 13.42 -14.53 4.09
C LEU A 32 14.92 -14.24 4.00
N ARG A 33 15.40 -13.79 2.83
CA ARG A 33 16.81 -13.37 2.66
C ARG A 33 17.16 -12.20 3.57
N LEU A 34 16.28 -11.20 3.69
CA LEU A 34 16.50 -10.06 4.58
C LEU A 34 16.50 -10.47 6.05
N ILE A 35 15.56 -11.34 6.46
CA ILE A 35 15.50 -11.89 7.82
C ILE A 35 16.77 -12.69 8.12
N GLY A 36 17.19 -13.55 7.19
CA GLY A 36 18.42 -14.35 7.33
C GLY A 36 19.69 -13.51 7.43
N GLY A 37 19.75 -12.38 6.73
CA GLY A 37 20.88 -11.45 6.76
C GLY A 37 20.87 -10.43 7.89
N ALA A 38 19.79 -10.35 8.67
CA ALA A 38 19.63 -9.37 9.76
C ALA A 38 20.69 -9.56 10.86
N LYS A 39 21.25 -8.44 11.35
CA LYS A 39 22.29 -8.41 12.37
C LYS A 39 21.84 -7.77 13.67
N GLU A 40 20.90 -6.82 13.62
CA GLU A 40 20.55 -5.99 14.79
C GLU A 40 19.06 -5.96 15.09
N SER A 41 18.22 -5.62 14.09
CA SER A 41 16.81 -5.42 14.34
C SER A 41 15.94 -5.69 13.12
N ILE A 42 14.74 -6.23 13.35
CA ILE A 42 13.69 -6.41 12.36
C ILE A 42 12.42 -5.78 12.90
N HIS A 43 11.78 -4.92 12.10
CA HIS A 43 10.44 -4.40 12.34
C HIS A 43 9.51 -4.88 11.24
N ILE A 44 8.41 -5.50 11.64
CA ILE A 44 7.32 -5.89 10.74
C ILE A 44 6.06 -5.15 11.19
N GLN A 45 5.48 -4.33 10.31
CA GLN A 45 4.15 -3.74 10.48
C GLN A 45 3.28 -4.23 9.34
N VAL A 46 2.22 -4.96 9.66
CA VAL A 46 1.42 -5.65 8.67
C VAL A 46 -0.07 -5.63 9.04
N TYR A 47 -0.92 -5.49 8.03
CA TYR A 47 -2.37 -5.52 8.24
C TYR A 47 -2.86 -6.93 8.58
N ILE A 48 -2.43 -7.93 7.78
CA ILE A 48 -2.76 -9.33 7.98
C ILE A 48 -1.48 -10.12 8.22
N PHE A 49 -1.45 -10.82 9.36
CA PHE A 49 -0.51 -11.89 9.65
C PHE A 49 -1.35 -13.11 10.00
N ASP A 50 -1.32 -14.18 9.21
CA ASP A 50 -2.11 -15.39 9.44
C ASP A 50 -1.25 -16.53 10.02
N ASP A 51 -1.88 -17.44 10.77
CA ASP A 51 -1.28 -18.67 11.27
C ASP A 51 -1.49 -19.80 10.24
N ASP A 52 -1.00 -19.55 9.02
CA ASP A 52 -0.99 -20.50 7.90
C ASP A 52 0.45 -20.94 7.55
N GLU A 53 0.64 -21.67 6.45
CA GLU A 53 1.96 -22.18 6.07
C GLU A 53 2.97 -21.06 5.85
N THR A 54 2.59 -20.01 5.13
CA THR A 54 3.43 -18.83 4.89
C THR A 54 3.73 -18.07 6.18
N GLY A 55 2.73 -17.89 7.04
CA GLY A 55 2.92 -17.23 8.34
C GLY A 55 3.89 -18.00 9.24
N ARG A 56 3.80 -19.33 9.26
CA ARG A 56 4.73 -20.19 10.02
C ARG A 56 6.14 -20.16 9.44
N LEU A 57 6.28 -20.21 8.12
CA LEU A 57 7.57 -20.08 7.45
C LEU A 57 8.29 -18.78 7.85
N VAL A 58 7.58 -17.65 7.83
CA VAL A 58 8.13 -16.35 8.25
C VAL A 58 8.43 -16.35 9.75
N ALA A 59 7.53 -16.88 10.57
CA ALA A 59 7.72 -16.98 12.02
C ALA A 59 8.98 -17.75 12.40
N ASP A 60 9.23 -18.88 11.74
CA ASP A 60 10.40 -19.71 12.02
C ASP A 60 11.69 -19.00 11.60
N ALA A 61 11.71 -18.32 10.46
CA ALA A 61 12.85 -17.50 10.07
C ALA A 61 13.13 -16.35 11.10
N LEU A 62 12.08 -15.75 11.67
CA LEU A 62 12.21 -14.72 12.71
C LEU A 62 12.72 -15.27 14.04
N LYS A 63 12.29 -16.49 14.43
CA LYS A 63 12.83 -17.19 15.60
C LYS A 63 14.34 -17.48 15.44
N GLU A 64 14.77 -17.88 14.25
CA GLU A 64 16.20 -18.04 13.94
C GLU A 64 16.96 -16.71 14.01
N ALA A 65 16.36 -15.60 13.59
CA ALA A 65 16.97 -14.28 13.76
C ALA A 65 17.14 -13.92 15.24
N VAL A 66 16.14 -14.21 16.10
CA VAL A 66 16.28 -13.98 17.56
C VAL A 66 17.40 -14.83 18.16
N ARG A 67 17.58 -16.10 17.73
CA ARG A 67 18.71 -16.93 18.17
C ARG A 67 20.08 -16.33 17.83
N ARG A 68 20.13 -15.50 16.79
CA ARG A 68 21.34 -14.69 16.44
C ARG A 68 21.41 -13.36 17.17
N ASN A 69 20.60 -13.14 18.23
CA ASN A 69 20.49 -11.90 19.01
C ASN A 69 19.90 -10.71 18.22
N VAL A 70 19.14 -10.94 17.13
CA VAL A 70 18.42 -9.89 16.42
C VAL A 70 17.15 -9.52 17.19
N LYS A 71 16.91 -8.22 17.40
CA LYS A 71 15.70 -7.70 18.06
C LYS A 71 14.53 -7.69 17.07
N VAL A 72 13.52 -8.50 17.30
CA VAL A 72 12.38 -8.64 16.38
C VAL A 72 11.11 -8.03 16.98
N HIS A 73 10.47 -7.10 16.23
CA HIS A 73 9.22 -6.45 16.61
C HIS A 73 8.17 -6.67 15.52
N ILE A 74 7.03 -7.28 15.87
CA ILE A 74 5.88 -7.49 15.00
C ILE A 74 4.70 -6.70 15.53
N LEU A 75 4.17 -5.79 14.71
CA LEU A 75 2.93 -5.07 14.97
C LEU A 75 1.93 -5.47 13.89
N ALA A 76 0.91 -6.25 14.25
CA ALA A 76 -0.17 -6.68 13.38
C ALA A 76 -1.45 -5.91 13.68
N ASP A 77 -2.29 -5.61 12.67
CA ASP A 77 -3.57 -4.95 12.94
C ASP A 77 -4.49 -5.85 13.75
N GLY A 78 -5.06 -5.32 14.84
CA GLY A 78 -5.83 -6.10 15.80
C GLY A 78 -7.21 -6.56 15.30
N TYR A 79 -7.70 -6.03 14.18
CA TYR A 79 -8.92 -6.51 13.52
C TYR A 79 -8.60 -7.52 12.42
N ALA A 80 -7.69 -7.16 11.54
CA ALA A 80 -7.41 -7.99 10.36
C ALA A 80 -6.62 -9.27 10.69
N SER A 81 -5.87 -9.26 11.79
CA SER A 81 -5.08 -10.41 12.27
C SER A 81 -5.69 -11.09 13.50
N GLN A 82 -6.99 -10.90 13.77
CA GLN A 82 -7.66 -11.49 14.94
C GLN A 82 -7.77 -13.04 14.89
N THR A 83 -7.60 -13.62 13.72
CA THR A 83 -7.65 -15.07 13.49
C THR A 83 -6.39 -15.81 13.93
N ILE A 84 -5.30 -15.09 14.24
CA ILE A 84 -4.08 -15.71 14.76
C ILE A 84 -4.36 -16.43 16.07
N SER A 85 -3.95 -17.71 16.17
CA SER A 85 -4.13 -18.50 17.38
C SER A 85 -3.29 -17.96 18.56
N HIS A 86 -3.84 -18.08 19.77
CA HIS A 86 -3.09 -17.70 20.98
C HIS A 86 -1.81 -18.52 21.15
N SER A 87 -1.84 -19.81 20.75
CA SER A 87 -0.66 -20.69 20.79
C SER A 87 0.45 -20.20 19.87
N PHE A 88 0.12 -19.75 18.65
CA PHE A 88 1.07 -19.19 17.72
C PHE A 88 1.73 -17.91 18.28
N ILE A 89 0.92 -16.97 18.82
CA ILE A 89 1.43 -15.75 19.44
C ILE A 89 2.33 -16.06 20.64
N ASN A 90 1.92 -17.01 21.49
CA ASN A 90 2.73 -17.42 22.63
C ASN A 90 4.06 -18.04 22.18
N GLY A 91 4.04 -18.86 21.13
CA GLY A 91 5.25 -19.43 20.52
C GLY A 91 6.22 -18.35 20.01
N LEU A 92 5.71 -17.26 19.39
CA LEU A 92 6.54 -16.12 19.00
C LEU A 92 7.15 -15.42 20.23
N LYS A 93 6.34 -15.12 21.24
CA LYS A 93 6.80 -14.42 22.46
C LYS A 93 7.80 -15.23 23.27
N THR A 94 7.55 -16.55 23.44
CA THR A 94 8.48 -17.46 24.14
C THR A 94 9.83 -17.56 23.43
N ALA A 95 9.83 -17.44 22.09
CA ALA A 95 11.08 -17.37 21.33
C ALA A 95 11.79 -16.02 21.41
N GLY A 96 11.25 -15.02 22.13
CA GLY A 96 11.86 -13.70 22.31
C GLY A 96 11.41 -12.64 21.29
N ILE A 97 10.41 -12.93 20.47
CA ILE A 97 9.83 -11.97 19.51
C ILE A 97 8.86 -11.05 20.24
N HIS A 98 9.04 -9.73 20.09
CA HIS A 98 8.10 -8.74 20.59
C HIS A 98 6.90 -8.65 19.64
N PHE A 99 5.75 -9.22 20.05
CA PHE A 99 4.51 -9.19 19.30
C PHE A 99 3.45 -8.32 19.97
N ARG A 100 2.81 -7.43 19.20
CA ARG A 100 1.69 -6.60 19.66
C ARG A 100 0.62 -6.48 18.56
N PHE A 101 -0.64 -6.30 18.99
CA PHE A 101 -1.72 -5.86 18.12
C PHE A 101 -1.84 -4.34 18.12
N PHE A 102 -2.01 -3.77 16.92
CA PHE A 102 -2.39 -2.38 16.77
C PHE A 102 -3.90 -2.25 16.98
N GLU A 103 -4.32 -1.39 17.92
CA GLU A 103 -5.71 -1.09 18.26
C GLU A 103 -6.66 -2.32 18.22
N PRO A 104 -6.48 -3.31 19.10
CA PRO A 104 -7.37 -4.46 19.18
C PRO A 104 -8.79 -4.01 19.53
N ILE A 105 -9.80 -4.70 18.94
CA ILE A 105 -11.22 -4.37 19.13
C ILE A 105 -11.57 -4.44 20.61
N PHE A 106 -12.33 -3.44 21.11
CA PHE A 106 -12.83 -3.31 22.49
C PHE A 106 -11.77 -3.24 23.61
N ARG A 107 -10.48 -3.16 23.30
CA ARG A 107 -9.40 -3.08 24.30
C ARG A 107 -8.58 -1.77 24.26
N SER A 108 -8.92 -0.87 23.36
CA SER A 108 -8.25 0.44 23.24
C SER A 108 -8.97 1.49 24.06
N ARG A 109 -8.25 2.28 24.88
CA ARG A 109 -8.81 3.47 25.60
C ARG A 109 -9.36 4.53 24.64
N TYR A 110 -8.92 4.54 23.40
CA TYR A 110 -9.36 5.42 22.33
C TYR A 110 -9.83 4.56 21.16
N PHE A 111 -11.01 3.97 21.30
CA PHE A 111 -11.61 3.23 20.20
C PHE A 111 -12.04 4.18 19.09
N TYR A 112 -11.18 4.38 18.12
CA TYR A 112 -11.56 5.03 16.87
C TYR A 112 -12.08 3.97 15.92
N PHE A 113 -13.38 3.89 15.78
CA PHE A 113 -14.03 3.00 14.82
C PHE A 113 -13.48 3.28 13.43
N GLY A 114 -12.83 2.29 12.81
CA GLY A 114 -12.26 2.39 11.46
C GLY A 114 -10.79 2.80 11.36
N ARG A 115 -10.09 3.21 12.43
CA ARG A 115 -8.65 3.47 12.36
C ARG A 115 -7.89 2.15 12.36
N ARG A 116 -7.58 1.65 11.15
CA ARG A 116 -6.84 0.39 10.96
C ARG A 116 -5.45 0.68 10.41
N MET A 117 -4.47 -0.08 10.89
CA MET A 117 -3.10 0.02 10.38
C MET A 117 -2.98 -0.78 9.08
N HIS A 118 -3.18 -0.11 7.96
CA HIS A 118 -3.11 -0.76 6.65
C HIS A 118 -1.69 -0.82 6.06
N HIS A 119 -0.66 -0.47 6.83
CA HIS A 119 0.74 -0.59 6.43
C HIS A 119 1.14 -2.04 6.14
N LYS A 120 2.04 -2.23 5.20
CA LYS A 120 2.81 -3.45 4.98
C LYS A 120 4.25 -3.02 4.80
N VAL A 121 4.96 -3.03 5.89
CA VAL A 121 6.34 -2.52 6.00
C VAL A 121 7.19 -3.52 6.76
N VAL A 122 8.28 -3.91 6.16
CA VAL A 122 9.37 -4.63 6.84
C VAL A 122 10.60 -3.75 6.79
N VAL A 123 11.27 -3.57 7.92
CA VAL A 123 12.55 -2.86 7.99
C VAL A 123 13.57 -3.73 8.70
N VAL A 124 14.73 -3.87 8.10
CA VAL A 124 15.85 -4.66 8.65
C VAL A 124 17.06 -3.75 8.83
N ASP A 125 17.59 -3.74 10.05
CA ASP A 125 18.80 -3.01 10.47
C ASP A 125 18.76 -1.50 10.16
N ALA A 126 17.57 -0.92 10.03
CA ALA A 126 17.32 0.45 9.54
C ALA A 126 17.96 0.76 8.17
N LYS A 127 18.46 -0.23 7.47
CA LYS A 127 19.18 -0.14 6.20
C LYS A 127 18.37 -0.64 5.01
N TYR A 128 17.59 -1.71 5.20
CA TYR A 128 16.78 -2.35 4.19
C TYR A 128 15.31 -2.26 4.52
N ALA A 129 14.47 -2.10 3.51
CA ALA A 129 13.02 -2.16 3.70
C ALA A 129 12.30 -2.84 2.53
N LEU A 130 11.12 -3.42 2.85
CA LEU A 130 10.09 -3.81 1.91
C LEU A 130 8.82 -3.04 2.24
N VAL A 131 8.26 -2.32 1.27
CA VAL A 131 7.04 -1.53 1.43
C VAL A 131 6.10 -1.79 0.25
N GLY A 132 4.85 -2.18 0.52
CA GLY A 132 3.91 -2.47 -0.57
C GLY A 132 2.52 -2.87 -0.12
N GLY A 133 1.86 -3.70 -0.93
CA GLY A 133 0.55 -4.25 -0.65
C GLY A 133 0.56 -5.62 0.03
N VAL A 134 1.69 -6.34 0.00
CA VAL A 134 1.79 -7.76 0.38
C VAL A 134 1.67 -7.96 1.88
N ASN A 135 0.69 -8.78 2.30
CA ASN A 135 0.54 -9.25 3.68
C ASN A 135 1.26 -10.61 3.89
N ILE A 136 1.27 -11.12 5.11
CA ILE A 136 1.87 -12.42 5.46
C ILE A 136 0.74 -13.44 5.62
N ALA A 137 0.40 -14.11 4.52
CA ALA A 137 -0.59 -15.19 4.45
C ALA A 137 -0.45 -15.93 3.12
N ASP A 138 -0.92 -17.18 3.07
CA ASP A 138 -0.80 -18.09 1.91
C ASP A 138 -1.31 -17.49 0.60
N ARG A 139 -2.40 -16.73 0.63
CA ARG A 139 -2.97 -16.09 -0.57
C ARG A 139 -2.06 -15.04 -1.21
N TYR A 140 -1.02 -14.56 -0.51
CA TYR A 140 0.00 -13.64 -1.03
C TYR A 140 1.27 -14.36 -1.44
N ASN A 141 1.37 -15.68 -1.22
CA ASN A 141 2.50 -16.53 -1.62
C ASN A 141 2.07 -17.52 -2.70
N ASP A 142 3.03 -18.01 -3.48
CA ASP A 142 2.77 -19.09 -4.42
C ASP A 142 2.72 -20.42 -3.65
N MET A 143 1.51 -20.96 -3.51
CA MET A 143 1.27 -22.24 -2.89
C MET A 143 1.05 -23.33 -3.95
N PRO A 144 1.31 -24.61 -3.66
CA PRO A 144 1.08 -25.67 -4.62
C PRO A 144 -0.32 -25.63 -5.26
N GLY A 145 -0.37 -25.42 -6.58
CA GLY A 145 -1.64 -25.32 -7.33
C GLY A 145 -2.45 -24.04 -7.10
N LYS A 146 -1.95 -23.07 -6.32
CA LYS A 146 -2.61 -21.82 -6.02
C LYS A 146 -1.62 -20.65 -6.17
N PRO A 147 -1.58 -20.00 -7.33
CA PRO A 147 -0.71 -18.84 -7.53
C PRO A 147 -1.09 -17.70 -6.59
N ALA A 148 -0.10 -16.92 -6.17
CA ALA A 148 -0.29 -15.74 -5.33
C ALA A 148 -1.21 -14.71 -5.99
N TRP A 149 -1.89 -13.92 -5.18
CA TRP A 149 -2.55 -12.70 -5.65
C TRP A 149 -1.53 -11.74 -6.26
N LEU A 150 -1.91 -11.05 -7.34
CA LEU A 150 -1.02 -10.07 -7.96
C LEU A 150 -0.85 -8.87 -7.03
N ASP A 151 0.34 -8.75 -6.46
CA ASP A 151 0.71 -7.64 -5.61
C ASP A 151 2.18 -7.28 -5.80
N PHE A 152 2.60 -6.12 -5.26
CA PHE A 152 3.94 -5.61 -5.40
C PHE A 152 4.44 -4.99 -4.10
N ALA A 153 5.76 -5.02 -3.92
CA ALA A 153 6.47 -4.25 -2.93
C ALA A 153 7.68 -3.56 -3.55
N LEU A 154 8.09 -2.44 -2.99
CA LEU A 154 9.37 -1.81 -3.26
C LEU A 154 10.38 -2.33 -2.25
N PHE A 155 11.43 -3.00 -2.72
CA PHE A 155 12.63 -3.19 -1.94
C PHE A 155 13.44 -1.90 -1.98
N VAL A 156 13.94 -1.48 -0.84
CA VAL A 156 14.80 -0.32 -0.72
C VAL A 156 16.00 -0.64 0.15
N GLU A 157 17.17 -0.22 -0.29
CA GLU A 157 18.37 -0.07 0.54
C GLU A 157 18.72 1.41 0.62
N GLY A 158 18.85 2.00 1.81
CA GLY A 158 19.28 3.39 1.92
C GLY A 158 18.61 4.24 2.99
N GLU A 159 18.70 5.56 2.82
CA GLU A 159 18.25 6.57 3.78
C GLU A 159 16.78 6.45 4.15
N ILE A 160 15.92 6.09 3.19
CA ILE A 160 14.48 5.97 3.44
C ILE A 160 14.18 4.83 4.41
N ALA A 161 14.98 3.75 4.42
CA ALA A 161 14.81 2.64 5.36
C ALA A 161 15.02 3.09 6.80
N LYS A 162 15.94 4.04 7.06
CA LYS A 162 16.10 4.68 8.38
C LYS A 162 14.84 5.45 8.78
N GLN A 163 14.25 6.24 7.88
CA GLN A 163 13.01 6.97 8.16
C GLN A 163 11.85 6.01 8.45
N LEU A 164 11.77 4.89 7.71
CA LEU A 164 10.79 3.83 7.95
C LEU A 164 11.01 3.15 9.32
N CYS A 165 12.25 2.91 9.72
CA CYS A 165 12.59 2.39 11.06
C CYS A 165 12.08 3.33 12.16
N VAL A 166 12.32 4.63 12.03
CA VAL A 166 11.81 5.65 12.96
C VAL A 166 10.29 5.62 13.02
N LEU A 167 9.62 5.52 11.86
CA LEU A 167 8.17 5.38 11.81
C LEU A 167 7.69 4.11 12.52
N CYS A 168 8.36 2.98 12.31
CA CYS A 168 8.03 1.71 12.98
C CYS A 168 8.11 1.83 14.50
N TRP A 169 9.18 2.44 15.03
CA TRP A 169 9.31 2.71 16.45
C TRP A 169 8.21 3.64 16.99
N LYS A 170 7.95 4.74 16.29
CA LYS A 170 6.87 5.68 16.69
C LYS A 170 5.51 4.99 16.70
N THR A 171 5.21 4.17 15.71
CA THR A 171 3.95 3.42 15.66
C THR A 171 3.88 2.36 16.76
N TRP A 172 4.98 1.65 17.00
CA TRP A 172 5.09 0.67 18.08
C TRP A 172 4.77 1.29 19.45
N ASN A 173 5.26 2.48 19.73
CA ASN A 173 5.07 3.19 21.00
C ASN A 173 3.84 4.11 21.03
N ASN A 174 2.89 3.97 20.09
CA ASN A 174 1.70 4.82 19.97
C ASN A 174 2.02 6.32 19.82
N TYR A 175 3.18 6.66 19.27
CA TYR A 175 3.61 8.05 19.03
C TYR A 175 3.58 8.95 20.29
N PRO A 176 4.27 8.64 21.37
CA PRO A 176 4.30 9.51 22.53
C PRO A 176 4.87 10.88 22.17
N GLU A 177 4.30 11.95 22.74
CA GLU A 177 4.73 13.33 22.46
C GLU A 177 6.18 13.60 22.89
N ASN A 178 6.63 12.95 23.97
CA ASN A 178 7.96 13.12 24.57
C ASN A 178 8.89 11.94 24.28
N MET A 179 8.75 11.29 23.13
CA MET A 179 9.68 10.25 22.73
C MET A 179 11.05 10.88 22.39
N GLY A 180 12.07 10.53 23.13
CA GLY A 180 13.47 10.84 22.78
C GLY A 180 13.86 10.25 21.43
N LEU A 181 15.13 10.37 21.04
CA LEU A 181 15.65 9.75 19.82
C LEU A 181 15.35 8.25 19.81
N THR A 182 14.89 7.75 18.69
CA THR A 182 14.69 6.32 18.50
C THR A 182 16.04 5.64 18.27
N PRO A 183 16.18 4.32 18.56
CA PRO A 183 17.43 3.60 18.27
C PRO A 183 17.87 3.70 16.81
N CYS A 184 16.92 3.94 15.88
CA CYS A 184 17.24 4.15 14.48
C CYS A 184 17.82 5.53 14.17
N GLU A 185 17.43 6.58 14.92
CA GLU A 185 17.93 7.94 14.72
C GLU A 185 19.39 8.06 15.15
N GLU A 186 19.79 7.30 16.17
CA GLU A 186 21.16 7.28 16.69
C GLU A 186 22.17 6.56 15.76
N LYS A 187 21.65 5.74 14.80
CA LYS A 187 22.50 4.95 13.92
C LYS A 187 23.08 5.77 12.77
N SER A 188 24.36 5.68 12.56
CA SER A 188 25.01 6.03 11.30
C SER A 188 24.84 4.88 10.31
N ILE A 189 24.06 5.09 9.25
CA ILE A 189 23.90 4.09 8.19
C ILE A 189 24.89 4.42 7.09
N ILE A 190 25.83 3.52 6.88
CA ILE A 190 26.71 3.58 5.71
C ILE A 190 25.95 2.91 4.55
N VAL A 191 25.52 3.72 3.61
CA VAL A 191 24.90 3.26 2.36
C VAL A 191 25.95 3.37 1.26
N ASN A 192 26.26 2.27 0.63
CA ASN A 192 27.28 2.21 -0.42
C ASN A 192 26.59 1.91 -1.75
N ILE A 193 25.87 2.92 -2.29
CA ILE A 193 25.17 2.80 -3.56
C ILE A 193 26.15 3.18 -4.68
N PRO A 194 26.32 2.33 -5.70
CA PRO A 194 27.14 2.67 -6.85
C PRO A 194 26.67 3.97 -7.53
N PRO A 195 27.58 4.83 -7.97
CA PRO A 195 27.22 6.05 -8.71
C PRO A 195 26.30 5.74 -9.89
N GLY A 196 25.24 6.53 -10.04
CA GLY A 196 24.24 6.36 -11.11
C GLY A 196 23.14 5.34 -10.82
N LYS A 197 23.13 4.73 -9.62
CA LYS A 197 22.05 3.85 -9.16
C LYS A 197 21.22 4.48 -8.03
N GLU A 198 21.47 5.75 -7.72
CA GLU A 198 20.77 6.45 -6.65
C GLU A 198 19.37 6.88 -7.09
N SER A 199 18.39 6.42 -6.36
CA SER A 199 16.99 6.81 -6.53
C SER A 199 16.59 7.83 -5.47
N LYS A 200 15.78 8.82 -5.87
CA LYS A 200 15.12 9.73 -4.94
C LYS A 200 13.83 9.09 -4.44
N VAL A 201 13.73 8.94 -3.13
CA VAL A 201 12.57 8.29 -2.48
C VAL A 201 12.03 9.17 -1.37
N ARG A 202 10.71 9.31 -1.26
CA ARG A 202 10.05 9.95 -0.12
C ARG A 202 8.95 9.07 0.45
N MET A 203 8.76 9.13 1.76
CA MET A 203 7.71 8.43 2.48
C MET A 203 6.49 9.34 2.64
N LEU A 204 5.31 8.86 2.26
CA LEU A 204 4.04 9.56 2.39
C LEU A 204 3.06 8.76 3.22
N ARG A 205 2.23 9.46 3.98
CA ARG A 205 1.25 8.85 4.87
C ARG A 205 -0.12 9.49 4.76
N ASN A 206 -1.14 8.65 4.88
CA ASN A 206 -2.47 9.10 5.26
C ASN A 206 -2.75 8.58 6.68
N ASP A 207 -3.07 9.47 7.60
CA ASP A 207 -3.54 9.20 8.96
C ASP A 207 -4.43 10.37 9.38
N TRP A 208 -5.72 10.18 9.31
CA TRP A 208 -6.70 11.23 9.56
C TRP A 208 -6.67 11.73 11.02
N VAL A 209 -6.38 10.88 11.99
CA VAL A 209 -6.22 11.27 13.41
C VAL A 209 -5.08 12.28 13.56
N ARG A 210 -4.03 12.11 12.76
CA ARG A 210 -2.85 12.98 12.75
C ARG A 210 -2.89 14.06 11.67
N ARG A 211 -4.07 14.22 11.01
CA ARG A 211 -4.28 15.19 9.93
C ARG A 211 -3.28 15.05 8.76
N LYS A 212 -2.80 13.82 8.53
CA LYS A 212 -1.93 13.49 7.41
C LYS A 212 -2.75 13.04 6.21
N ASN A 213 -2.56 13.68 5.07
CA ASN A 213 -3.23 13.36 3.80
C ASN A 213 -2.24 13.50 2.65
N GLU A 214 -1.04 12.98 2.85
CA GLU A 214 0.10 13.19 1.96
C GLU A 214 -0.05 12.39 0.67
N ILE A 215 -0.50 11.12 0.76
CA ILE A 215 -0.66 10.22 -0.39
C ILE A 215 -1.74 10.76 -1.34
N SER A 216 -2.91 11.12 -0.80
CA SER A 216 -3.98 11.71 -1.61
C SER A 216 -3.53 13.00 -2.29
N GLY A 217 -2.74 13.83 -1.58
CA GLY A 217 -2.14 15.04 -2.12
C GLY A 217 -1.17 14.74 -3.26
N SER A 218 -0.33 13.71 -3.13
CA SER A 218 0.62 13.28 -4.16
C SER A 218 -0.08 12.81 -5.43
N TYR A 219 -1.14 12.00 -5.32
CA TYR A 219 -1.96 11.63 -6.49
C TYR A 219 -2.57 12.82 -7.21
N ILE A 220 -3.05 13.83 -6.46
CA ILE A 220 -3.59 15.06 -7.04
C ILE A 220 -2.48 15.84 -7.74
N GLU A 221 -1.31 15.99 -7.11
CA GLU A 221 -0.14 16.66 -7.67
C GLU A 221 0.32 15.98 -8.96
N MET A 222 0.41 14.64 -8.95
CA MET A 222 0.73 13.83 -10.12
C MET A 222 -0.23 14.10 -11.28
N LEU A 223 -1.55 14.00 -11.04
CA LEU A 223 -2.56 14.21 -12.08
C LEU A 223 -2.57 15.67 -12.61
N LEU A 224 -2.22 16.66 -11.79
CA LEU A 224 -2.09 18.04 -12.20
C LEU A 224 -0.88 18.25 -13.13
N ASN A 225 0.23 17.56 -12.88
CA ASN A 225 1.50 17.74 -13.57
C ASN A 225 1.74 16.76 -14.72
N ALA A 226 0.94 15.71 -14.83
CA ALA A 226 1.02 14.72 -15.90
C ALA A 226 0.99 15.36 -17.29
N LYS A 227 1.93 14.93 -18.17
CA LYS A 227 2.13 15.47 -19.52
C LYS A 227 1.79 14.49 -20.64
N LYS A 228 2.08 13.19 -20.43
CA LYS A 228 1.96 12.16 -21.48
C LYS A 228 1.05 11.02 -21.06
N GLU A 229 1.40 10.30 -19.99
CA GLU A 229 0.75 9.05 -19.62
C GLU A 229 0.72 8.84 -18.11
N VAL A 230 -0.39 8.29 -17.63
CA VAL A 230 -0.54 7.79 -16.26
C VAL A 230 -1.05 6.35 -16.32
N ILE A 231 -0.36 5.42 -15.66
CA ILE A 231 -0.82 4.04 -15.48
C ILE A 231 -1.07 3.82 -14.00
N ILE A 232 -2.30 3.38 -13.67
CA ILE A 232 -2.72 3.11 -12.29
C ILE A 232 -3.09 1.64 -12.19
N LEU A 233 -2.44 0.90 -11.28
CA LEU A 233 -2.82 -0.45 -10.88
C LEU A 233 -3.38 -0.38 -9.47
N CYS A 234 -4.64 -0.76 -9.28
CA CYS A 234 -5.32 -0.61 -8.00
C CYS A 234 -6.39 -1.67 -7.79
N SER A 235 -6.35 -2.35 -6.64
CA SER A 235 -7.29 -3.43 -6.29
C SER A 235 -8.72 -2.95 -6.04
N TYR A 236 -8.90 -1.75 -5.46
CA TYR A 236 -10.22 -1.17 -5.18
C TYR A 236 -10.27 0.27 -5.67
N PHE A 237 -10.52 0.41 -6.97
CA PHE A 237 -10.49 1.70 -7.66
C PHE A 237 -11.84 2.42 -7.58
N LEU A 238 -12.03 3.18 -6.51
CA LEU A 238 -13.24 3.97 -6.24
C LEU A 238 -12.91 5.46 -6.01
N PRO A 239 -12.34 6.14 -7.02
CA PRO A 239 -11.83 7.50 -6.85
C PRO A 239 -12.91 8.49 -6.42
N GLY A 240 -12.58 9.29 -5.40
CA GLY A 240 -13.42 10.39 -4.91
C GLY A 240 -13.57 11.53 -5.94
N LYS A 241 -14.45 12.48 -5.66
CA LYS A 241 -14.78 13.59 -6.60
C LYS A 241 -13.54 14.38 -7.05
N ILE A 242 -12.58 14.63 -6.16
CA ILE A 242 -11.40 15.45 -6.47
C ILE A 242 -10.50 14.70 -7.45
N ILE A 243 -10.17 13.45 -7.17
CA ILE A 243 -9.34 12.61 -8.05
C ILE A 243 -10.00 12.49 -9.43
N ARG A 244 -11.30 12.18 -9.49
CA ARG A 244 -12.03 12.10 -10.77
C ARG A 244 -11.97 13.40 -11.57
N ARG A 245 -12.11 14.55 -10.91
CA ARG A 245 -12.00 15.85 -11.57
C ARG A 245 -10.59 16.05 -12.15
N GLN A 246 -9.54 15.70 -11.41
CA GLN A 246 -8.17 15.84 -11.90
C GLN A 246 -7.85 14.84 -13.03
N MET A 247 -8.34 13.60 -12.98
CA MET A 247 -8.25 12.67 -14.11
C MET A 247 -8.92 13.24 -15.37
N ALA A 248 -10.15 13.75 -15.26
CA ALA A 248 -10.83 14.37 -16.39
C ALA A 248 -10.08 15.60 -16.94
N ASN A 249 -9.46 16.40 -16.07
CA ASN A 249 -8.66 17.53 -16.50
C ASN A 249 -7.34 17.10 -17.18
N ALA A 250 -6.71 16.03 -16.72
CA ALA A 250 -5.52 15.45 -17.35
C ALA A 250 -5.85 14.94 -18.77
N ILE A 251 -6.95 14.19 -18.93
CA ILE A 251 -7.45 13.76 -20.27
C ILE A 251 -7.69 14.96 -21.19
N LYS A 252 -8.31 16.04 -20.69
CA LYS A 252 -8.52 17.27 -21.50
C LYS A 252 -7.20 17.94 -21.95
N ARG A 253 -6.11 17.71 -21.24
CA ARG A 253 -4.77 18.16 -21.64
C ARG A 253 -4.06 17.22 -22.62
N GLY A 254 -4.70 16.10 -23.01
CA GLY A 254 -4.14 15.08 -23.90
C GLY A 254 -3.34 13.99 -23.19
N VAL A 255 -3.41 13.90 -21.87
CA VAL A 255 -2.75 12.83 -21.11
C VAL A 255 -3.50 11.52 -21.27
N SER A 256 -2.81 10.44 -21.68
CA SER A 256 -3.36 9.09 -21.67
C SER A 256 -3.45 8.58 -20.22
N ILE A 257 -4.61 8.04 -19.82
CA ILE A 257 -4.77 7.41 -18.50
C ILE A 257 -5.21 5.97 -18.68
N LYS A 258 -4.41 5.03 -18.19
CA LYS A 258 -4.71 3.60 -18.14
C LYS A 258 -4.98 3.17 -16.71
N VAL A 259 -6.05 2.41 -16.49
CA VAL A 259 -6.40 1.85 -15.19
C VAL A 259 -6.43 0.34 -15.29
N ILE A 260 -5.60 -0.34 -14.49
CA ILE A 260 -5.61 -1.79 -14.32
C ILE A 260 -6.38 -2.07 -13.03
N ALA A 261 -7.57 -2.60 -13.15
CA ALA A 261 -8.47 -2.94 -12.07
C ALA A 261 -8.54 -4.45 -11.85
N ALA A 262 -9.00 -4.89 -10.69
CA ALA A 262 -9.19 -6.31 -10.42
C ALA A 262 -10.35 -6.87 -11.28
N GLY A 263 -10.15 -7.90 -12.06
CA GLY A 263 -11.22 -8.64 -12.72
C GLY A 263 -12.02 -9.48 -11.71
N ARG A 264 -11.28 -10.16 -10.81
CA ARG A 264 -11.80 -10.88 -9.64
C ARG A 264 -11.43 -10.12 -8.37
N SER A 265 -12.34 -10.03 -7.42
CA SER A 265 -12.13 -9.33 -6.14
C SER A 265 -12.59 -10.22 -5.00
N ASP A 266 -11.84 -10.19 -3.89
CA ASP A 266 -12.20 -10.78 -2.61
C ASP A 266 -13.38 -10.05 -1.93
N VAL A 267 -13.66 -8.79 -2.32
CA VAL A 267 -14.78 -7.98 -1.81
C VAL A 267 -15.78 -7.67 -2.93
N MET A 268 -16.76 -8.56 -3.14
CA MET A 268 -17.76 -8.46 -4.21
C MET A 268 -18.53 -7.14 -4.20
N LEU A 269 -18.82 -6.58 -3.02
CA LEU A 269 -19.52 -5.30 -2.90
C LEU A 269 -18.70 -4.14 -3.47
N ALA A 270 -17.39 -4.12 -3.17
CA ALA A 270 -16.46 -3.12 -3.70
C ALA A 270 -16.36 -3.24 -5.23
N LYS A 271 -16.27 -4.47 -5.76
CA LYS A 271 -16.21 -4.73 -7.21
C LYS A 271 -17.48 -4.26 -7.94
N ARG A 272 -18.66 -4.49 -7.37
CA ARG A 272 -19.93 -3.99 -7.94
C ARG A 272 -19.96 -2.47 -7.96
N ALA A 273 -19.53 -1.82 -6.89
CA ALA A 273 -19.44 -0.37 -6.81
C ALA A 273 -18.40 0.21 -7.80
N GLU A 274 -17.27 -0.46 -7.98
CA GLU A 274 -16.24 -0.09 -8.95
C GLU A 274 -16.80 -0.16 -10.38
N ARG A 275 -17.48 -1.24 -10.73
CA ARG A 275 -18.11 -1.42 -12.06
C ARG A 275 -19.20 -0.37 -12.35
N TRP A 276 -19.80 0.24 -11.34
CA TRP A 276 -20.69 1.39 -11.53
C TRP A 276 -19.95 2.61 -12.11
N LEU A 277 -18.67 2.79 -11.76
CA LEU A 277 -17.86 3.91 -12.27
C LEU A 277 -17.31 3.68 -13.68
N TYR A 278 -17.39 2.47 -14.24
CA TYR A 278 -16.86 2.16 -15.56
C TYR A 278 -17.48 3.02 -16.67
N ASP A 279 -18.78 3.28 -16.61
CA ASP A 279 -19.45 4.21 -17.54
C ASP A 279 -18.81 5.60 -17.53
N TRP A 280 -18.45 6.09 -16.34
CA TRP A 280 -17.82 7.39 -16.22
C TRP A 280 -16.39 7.37 -16.76
N LEU A 281 -15.59 6.34 -16.44
CA LEU A 281 -14.22 6.18 -16.91
C LEU A 281 -14.17 6.15 -18.44
N LEU A 282 -14.96 5.27 -19.04
CA LEU A 282 -15.01 5.08 -20.51
C LEU A 282 -15.48 6.35 -21.23
N ARG A 283 -16.52 7.03 -20.74
CA ARG A 283 -16.98 8.31 -21.32
C ARG A 283 -15.95 9.44 -21.20
N LYS A 284 -15.00 9.35 -20.28
CA LYS A 284 -13.91 10.32 -20.17
C LYS A 284 -12.69 9.96 -21.03
N GLY A 285 -12.72 8.84 -21.74
CA GLY A 285 -11.61 8.38 -22.57
C GLY A 285 -10.49 7.72 -21.76
N ILE A 286 -10.77 7.28 -20.53
CA ILE A 286 -9.83 6.52 -19.72
C ILE A 286 -9.82 5.07 -20.19
N GLU A 287 -8.65 4.54 -20.49
CA GLU A 287 -8.47 3.15 -20.86
C GLU A 287 -8.57 2.26 -19.63
N LEU A 288 -9.48 1.28 -19.68
CA LEU A 288 -9.78 0.40 -18.55
C LEU A 288 -9.45 -1.04 -18.90
N TYR A 289 -8.68 -1.69 -18.02
CA TYR A 289 -8.23 -3.06 -18.13
C TYR A 289 -8.58 -3.84 -16.87
N GLU A 290 -9.17 -5.03 -17.01
CA GLU A 290 -9.44 -5.94 -15.90
C GLU A 290 -8.42 -7.10 -15.92
N TYR A 291 -7.62 -7.22 -14.88
CA TYR A 291 -6.71 -8.35 -14.66
C TYR A 291 -7.48 -9.64 -14.41
N GLN A 292 -7.14 -10.74 -15.10
CA GLN A 292 -7.97 -11.96 -15.16
C GLN A 292 -7.40 -13.17 -14.41
N ASP A 293 -6.08 -13.36 -14.36
CA ASP A 293 -5.45 -14.60 -13.90
C ASP A 293 -5.83 -14.96 -12.46
N ASN A 294 -5.79 -13.97 -11.56
CA ASN A 294 -6.09 -14.16 -10.15
C ASN A 294 -6.65 -12.86 -9.54
N VAL A 295 -6.73 -12.79 -8.22
CA VAL A 295 -7.06 -11.54 -7.51
C VAL A 295 -5.92 -10.54 -7.66
N LEU A 296 -6.23 -9.33 -8.09
CA LEU A 296 -5.30 -8.20 -8.06
C LEU A 296 -5.41 -7.48 -6.73
N HIS A 297 -4.31 -7.39 -6.00
CA HIS A 297 -4.23 -6.70 -4.72
C HIS A 297 -3.19 -5.56 -4.70
N GLY A 298 -2.38 -5.41 -5.74
CA GLY A 298 -1.37 -4.36 -5.86
C GLY A 298 -1.94 -2.93 -5.88
N LYS A 299 -1.15 -1.98 -5.42
CA LYS A 299 -1.47 -0.55 -5.39
C LYS A 299 -0.22 0.23 -5.78
N LEU A 300 -0.13 0.54 -7.06
CA LEU A 300 0.95 1.36 -7.58
C LEU A 300 0.46 2.22 -8.75
N ALA A 301 1.14 3.34 -8.99
CA ALA A 301 0.91 4.16 -10.15
C ALA A 301 2.22 4.75 -10.66
N VAL A 302 2.32 4.91 -11.98
CA VAL A 302 3.43 5.60 -12.64
C VAL A 302 2.89 6.75 -13.48
N CYS A 303 3.65 7.85 -13.56
CA CYS A 303 3.31 9.01 -14.36
C CYS A 303 4.51 9.44 -15.17
N ASP A 304 4.28 9.51 -16.47
CA ASP A 304 5.33 9.79 -17.45
C ASP A 304 6.51 8.81 -17.25
N ASP A 305 7.74 9.28 -17.24
CA ASP A 305 8.89 8.48 -16.82
C ASP A 305 9.58 9.14 -15.60
N GLU A 306 8.83 9.93 -14.82
CA GLU A 306 9.39 10.82 -13.81
C GLU A 306 8.92 10.50 -12.37
N TRP A 307 7.78 9.83 -12.21
CA TRP A 307 7.18 9.61 -10.91
C TRP A 307 6.50 8.24 -10.79
N MET A 308 6.68 7.61 -9.66
CA MET A 308 5.99 6.39 -9.26
C MET A 308 5.57 6.48 -7.80
N THR A 309 4.43 5.90 -7.45
CA THR A 309 4.05 5.63 -6.06
C THR A 309 3.68 4.16 -5.88
N ILE A 310 4.04 3.60 -4.75
CA ILE A 310 3.71 2.21 -4.36
C ILE A 310 3.50 2.12 -2.85
N GLY A 311 2.53 1.32 -2.42
CA GLY A 311 2.30 1.10 -1.00
C GLY A 311 0.99 0.40 -0.69
N SER A 312 0.36 0.83 0.38
CA SER A 312 -0.88 0.22 0.88
C SER A 312 -2.16 0.93 0.42
N TYR A 313 -2.03 2.14 -0.16
CA TYR A 313 -3.15 3.04 -0.42
C TYR A 313 -3.96 2.63 -1.64
N ASN A 314 -5.23 2.27 -1.44
CA ASN A 314 -6.21 2.17 -2.51
C ASN A 314 -6.77 3.55 -2.84
N ILE A 315 -7.06 3.79 -4.13
CA ILE A 315 -7.67 5.05 -4.56
C ILE A 315 -9.17 5.03 -4.23
N ASN A 316 -9.48 5.15 -2.94
CA ASN A 316 -10.84 5.23 -2.42
C ASN A 316 -10.92 6.08 -1.14
N ASP A 317 -12.16 6.38 -0.72
CA ASP A 317 -12.38 7.25 0.44
C ASP A 317 -12.04 6.55 1.79
N ILE A 318 -12.02 5.20 1.89
CA ILE A 318 -11.57 4.50 3.11
C ILE A 318 -10.07 4.71 3.31
N SER A 319 -9.27 4.42 2.30
CA SER A 319 -7.82 4.64 2.39
C SER A 319 -7.47 6.11 2.56
N ALA A 320 -8.32 7.01 2.05
CA ALA A 320 -8.10 8.44 2.22
C ALA A 320 -8.40 8.93 3.65
N TYR A 321 -9.43 8.36 4.33
CA TYR A 321 -10.00 8.97 5.53
C TYR A 321 -10.24 8.02 6.71
N ALA A 322 -10.01 6.72 6.60
CA ALA A 322 -10.34 5.77 7.66
C ALA A 322 -9.19 4.83 8.06
N SER A 323 -8.21 4.58 7.20
CA SER A 323 -7.04 3.75 7.50
C SER A 323 -5.76 4.56 7.63
N ILE A 324 -4.77 3.98 8.28
CA ILE A 324 -3.41 4.48 8.28
C ILE A 324 -2.70 3.82 7.10
N GLU A 325 -2.35 4.64 6.11
CA GLU A 325 -1.73 4.19 4.88
C GLU A 325 -0.29 4.70 4.77
N LEU A 326 0.52 3.94 4.08
CA LEU A 326 1.91 4.29 3.77
C LEU A 326 2.21 3.98 2.31
N ASN A 327 2.75 4.98 1.61
CA ASN A 327 3.32 4.83 0.28
C ASN A 327 4.75 5.37 0.24
N LEU A 328 5.52 4.86 -0.69
CA LEU A 328 6.77 5.46 -1.14
C LEU A 328 6.57 6.05 -2.53
N ASP A 329 6.95 7.32 -2.69
CA ASP A 329 7.10 7.92 -4.00
C ASP A 329 8.57 7.81 -4.44
N VAL A 330 8.77 7.41 -5.68
CA VAL A 330 10.08 7.27 -6.32
C VAL A 330 10.18 8.24 -7.49
N ASN A 331 11.32 8.92 -7.59
CA ASN A 331 11.71 9.71 -8.76
C ASN A 331 13.06 9.18 -9.26
N ASP A 332 13.00 8.28 -10.23
CA ASP A 332 14.12 7.62 -10.89
C ASP A 332 13.65 7.21 -12.29
N PRO A 333 14.01 7.96 -13.34
CA PRO A 333 13.50 7.71 -14.69
C PRO A 333 13.84 6.33 -15.25
N VAL A 334 15.01 5.78 -14.91
CA VAL A 334 15.46 4.47 -15.42
C VAL A 334 14.61 3.37 -14.78
N PHE A 335 14.49 3.40 -13.46
CA PHE A 335 13.68 2.45 -12.72
C PHE A 335 12.18 2.54 -13.10
N ILE A 336 11.63 3.75 -13.23
CA ILE A 336 10.22 3.96 -13.58
C ILE A 336 9.91 3.44 -14.97
N LYS A 337 10.83 3.60 -15.94
CA LYS A 337 10.67 3.05 -17.29
C LYS A 337 10.59 1.52 -17.27
N ASP A 338 11.42 0.85 -16.47
CA ASP A 338 11.35 -0.61 -16.29
C ASP A 338 10.00 -1.03 -15.66
N VAL A 339 9.56 -0.37 -14.59
CA VAL A 339 8.24 -0.62 -13.98
C VAL A 339 7.10 -0.44 -14.99
N LYS A 340 7.16 0.60 -15.80
CA LYS A 340 6.17 0.87 -16.85
C LYS A 340 6.13 -0.23 -17.90
N GLN A 341 7.29 -0.80 -18.30
CA GLN A 341 7.34 -1.94 -19.19
C GLN A 341 6.68 -3.17 -18.57
N GLN A 342 6.94 -3.44 -17.29
CA GLN A 342 6.29 -4.54 -16.55
C GLN A 342 4.76 -4.36 -16.49
N LEU A 343 4.26 -3.14 -16.24
CA LEU A 343 2.82 -2.85 -16.23
C LEU A 343 2.19 -3.01 -17.61
N ASN A 344 2.85 -2.55 -18.68
CA ASN A 344 2.36 -2.74 -20.03
C ASN A 344 2.34 -4.23 -20.41
N LYS A 345 3.31 -5.03 -19.95
CA LYS A 345 3.29 -6.48 -20.14
C LYS A 345 2.06 -7.11 -19.46
N ILE A 346 1.78 -6.76 -18.23
CA ILE A 346 0.57 -7.21 -17.50
C ILE A 346 -0.71 -6.81 -18.28
N ILE A 347 -0.75 -5.59 -18.83
CA ILE A 347 -1.89 -5.15 -19.65
C ILE A 347 -2.08 -6.05 -20.87
N THR A 348 -0.98 -6.39 -21.56
CA THR A 348 -1.03 -7.17 -22.80
C THR A 348 -1.34 -8.64 -22.56
N ASP A 349 -0.68 -9.23 -21.55
CA ASP A 349 -0.68 -10.69 -21.35
C ASP A 349 -1.85 -11.13 -20.44
N ASP A 350 -2.15 -10.37 -19.39
CA ASP A 350 -2.98 -10.83 -18.27
C ASP A 350 -4.32 -10.05 -18.13
N CYS A 351 -4.58 -9.05 -18.98
CA CYS A 351 -5.77 -8.20 -18.83
C CYS A 351 -6.72 -8.27 -20.03
N ILE A 352 -8.00 -8.10 -19.75
CA ILE A 352 -9.03 -7.84 -20.76
C ILE A 352 -9.30 -6.33 -20.82
N ARG A 353 -9.21 -5.73 -22.01
CA ARG A 353 -9.63 -4.34 -22.21
C ARG A 353 -11.15 -4.21 -22.16
N ILE A 354 -11.64 -3.33 -21.32
CA ILE A 354 -13.06 -3.03 -21.21
C ILE A 354 -13.38 -1.87 -22.16
N THR A 355 -14.15 -2.18 -23.23
CA THR A 355 -14.61 -1.18 -24.19
C THR A 355 -16.04 -0.74 -23.89
N PRO A 356 -16.50 0.43 -24.39
CA PRO A 356 -17.91 0.85 -24.28
C PRO A 356 -18.88 -0.22 -24.81
N GLU A 357 -18.55 -0.85 -25.94
CA GLU A 357 -19.39 -1.89 -26.59
C GLU A 357 -19.52 -3.13 -25.71
N HIS A 358 -18.38 -3.60 -25.16
CA HIS A 358 -18.36 -4.74 -24.25
C HIS A 358 -19.13 -4.41 -22.96
N HIS A 359 -18.98 -3.20 -22.43
CA HIS A 359 -19.66 -2.77 -21.22
C HIS A 359 -21.19 -2.65 -21.43
N VAL A 360 -21.64 -2.15 -22.60
CA VAL A 360 -23.05 -2.05 -22.94
C VAL A 360 -23.69 -3.43 -23.12
N LYS A 361 -23.03 -4.39 -23.78
CA LYS A 361 -23.54 -5.77 -23.93
C LYS A 361 -23.80 -6.48 -22.60
N THR A 362 -23.08 -6.09 -21.55
CA THR A 362 -23.25 -6.65 -20.20
C THR A 362 -24.23 -5.85 -19.33
N LYS A 363 -24.91 -4.82 -19.90
CA LYS A 363 -25.90 -4.00 -19.19
C LYS A 363 -27.26 -4.70 -19.11
N ASN A 364 -27.48 -5.41 -17.99
CA ASN A 364 -28.82 -5.74 -17.53
C ASN A 364 -29.29 -4.66 -16.56
N ILE A 365 -30.52 -4.16 -16.71
CA ILE A 365 -31.11 -3.08 -15.85
C ILE A 365 -31.05 -3.47 -14.39
N PHE A 366 -31.36 -4.71 -14.05
CA PHE A 366 -31.27 -5.21 -12.68
C PHE A 366 -29.82 -5.15 -12.13
N MET A 367 -28.85 -5.60 -12.93
CA MET A 367 -27.43 -5.53 -12.53
C MET A 367 -26.94 -4.08 -12.40
N GLN A 368 -27.41 -3.16 -13.21
CA GLN A 368 -27.10 -1.73 -13.08
C GLN A 368 -27.67 -1.16 -11.78
N PHE A 369 -28.88 -1.53 -11.43
CA PHE A 369 -29.48 -1.15 -10.14
C PHE A 369 -28.68 -1.68 -8.96
N VAL A 370 -28.26 -2.96 -9.00
CA VAL A 370 -27.43 -3.57 -7.96
C VAL A 370 -26.06 -2.87 -7.85
N ARG A 371 -25.41 -2.53 -8.98
CA ARG A 371 -24.14 -1.78 -9.01
C ARG A 371 -24.31 -0.38 -8.42
N TRP A 372 -25.37 0.33 -8.81
CA TRP A 372 -25.72 1.64 -8.25
C TRP A 372 -25.98 1.58 -6.76
N LEU A 373 -26.77 0.61 -6.29
CA LEU A 373 -27.07 0.42 -4.86
C LEU A 373 -25.78 0.12 -4.08
N SER A 374 -24.93 -0.77 -4.60
CA SER A 374 -23.62 -1.07 -4.00
C SER A 374 -22.74 0.17 -3.90
N TYR A 375 -22.70 1.00 -4.95
CA TYR A 375 -21.95 2.24 -4.96
C TYR A 375 -22.51 3.25 -3.94
N ARG A 376 -23.83 3.39 -3.86
CA ARG A 376 -24.51 4.29 -2.91
C ARG A 376 -24.29 3.82 -1.47
N PHE A 377 -24.40 2.52 -1.23
CA PHE A 377 -24.17 1.92 0.08
C PHE A 377 -22.72 2.13 0.55
N ILE A 378 -21.75 1.81 -0.28
CA ILE A 378 -20.33 2.04 0.07
C ILE A 378 -20.08 3.53 0.34
N ARG A 379 -20.64 4.43 -0.46
CA ARG A 379 -20.51 5.87 -0.19
C ARG A 379 -21.21 6.32 1.08
N LEU A 380 -22.33 5.73 1.44
CA LEU A 380 -23.00 5.99 2.71
C LEU A 380 -22.14 5.52 3.88
N VAL A 381 -21.63 4.30 3.82
CA VAL A 381 -20.69 3.77 4.81
C VAL A 381 -19.48 4.71 4.94
N PHE A 382 -18.86 5.10 3.83
CA PHE A 382 -17.74 6.06 3.87
C PHE A 382 -18.14 7.41 4.47
N HIS A 383 -19.33 7.90 4.14
CA HIS A 383 -19.83 9.17 4.69
C HIS A 383 -20.03 9.08 6.21
N LEU A 384 -20.62 8.00 6.71
CA LEU A 384 -20.82 7.78 8.14
C LEU A 384 -19.47 7.67 8.88
N PHE A 385 -18.52 6.93 8.33
CA PHE A 385 -17.17 6.82 8.88
C PHE A 385 -16.39 8.15 8.82
N THR A 386 -16.57 8.96 7.77
CA THR A 386 -15.84 10.23 7.60
C THR A 386 -16.55 11.42 8.21
N PHE A 387 -17.90 11.39 8.36
CA PHE A 387 -18.68 12.49 8.92
C PHE A 387 -18.31 12.76 10.38
N TYR A 388 -18.15 11.69 11.17
CA TYR A 388 -17.74 11.79 12.57
C TYR A 388 -16.38 12.51 12.74
N PHE A 389 -15.54 12.50 11.70
CA PHE A 389 -14.17 13.00 11.76
C PHE A 389 -13.97 14.36 11.05
N LYS A 390 -14.90 14.77 10.19
CA LYS A 390 -14.85 16.09 9.53
C LYS A 390 -15.28 17.23 10.43
N HIS A 391 -16.00 16.93 11.50
CA HIS A 391 -16.66 17.92 12.37
C HIS A 391 -16.10 18.01 13.80
N LYS A 392 -14.96 17.37 14.11
CA LYS A 392 -14.23 17.76 15.34
C LYS A 392 -13.28 18.90 15.03
N PRO A 393 -13.42 20.06 15.75
CA PRO A 393 -12.58 21.24 15.57
C PRO A 393 -11.10 20.99 15.88
#